data_0760633e240a67df87bcd5ba64c75ebd
#
_entry.id   0760633e240a67df87bcd5ba64c75ebd
#
_cell.length_a   1.000
_cell.length_b   1.000
_cell.length_c   1.000
_cell.angle_alpha   90.00
_cell.angle_beta   90.00
_cell.angle_gamma   90.00
#
_symmetry.space_group_name_H-M   'P 1'
#
loop_
_entity.id
_entity.type
_entity.pdbx_description
1 polymer ?
#
loop_
_entity_poly.entity_id
_entity_poly.type
_entity_poly.pdbx_seq_one_letter_code
_entity_poly.pdbx_strand_id
1 'polypeptide(L)'
;VNALNRQLFRNADIDKGFSLLFAAHSLMKSSEPEVADQIKKMILRNSSFSQVPNSFTGNKHFRESDYTVHRTPTWLASVRMASERVIGTELVNEDNLKGYYMADGALYTYVHGGEYHNIFPFWNWRRIPGITTYESNAPIPNPNKTDARNHSSYVGGTTYQNTGITAMQLKRNKLEANKTWIFTDNYVLCMGSNIHADSTATIMTSIDQRFSKGKVWSDDNKRIFHDNTGYIILQADTCITLTENKEGQWKDFMGMYKPEILKSKLFSVYLKHRKDAPASYVYLTLPALSLIHI
;
A
#
# COMPACT_ATOMS: atom_id res chain seq x y z
N VAL A 1 3.57 6.57 -6.82
CA VAL A 1 3.42 5.11 -6.90
C VAL A 1 2.04 4.68 -6.46
N ASN A 2 1.63 5.07 -5.26
CA ASN A 2 0.39 4.57 -4.63
C ASN A 2 -0.87 4.86 -5.44
N ALA A 3 -0.97 6.04 -6.05
CA ALA A 3 -2.15 6.45 -6.80
C ALA A 3 -2.14 5.93 -8.25
N LEU A 4 -1.00 5.91 -8.89
CA LEU A 4 -0.88 5.63 -10.31
C LEU A 4 -0.58 4.16 -10.64
N ASN A 5 -0.11 3.37 -9.68
CA ASN A 5 0.27 1.96 -9.86
C ASN A 5 1.28 1.69 -10.99
N ARG A 6 2.11 2.65 -11.31
CA ARG A 6 3.02 2.58 -12.45
C ARG A 6 4.40 3.14 -12.20
N GLN A 7 4.54 4.30 -11.59
CA GLN A 7 5.81 5.01 -11.44
C GLN A 7 6.71 4.38 -10.37
N LEU A 8 7.38 3.30 -10.72
CA LEU A 8 8.24 2.51 -9.84
C LEU A 8 9.73 2.74 -10.08
N PHE A 9 10.13 3.90 -10.57
CA PHE A 9 11.52 4.19 -10.89
C PHE A 9 12.34 4.61 -9.65
N ARG A 10 13.65 4.48 -9.78
CA ARG A 10 14.63 4.83 -8.75
C ARG A 10 14.53 6.31 -8.41
N ASN A 11 14.51 6.63 -7.11
CA ASN A 11 14.37 8.00 -6.60
C ASN A 11 13.06 8.70 -7.02
N ALA A 12 11.99 7.95 -7.23
CA ALA A 12 10.68 8.49 -7.62
C ALA A 12 10.12 9.56 -6.67
N ASP A 13 10.55 9.58 -5.42
CA ASP A 13 10.19 10.58 -4.42
C ASP A 13 10.84 11.95 -4.66
N ILE A 14 11.90 12.02 -5.45
CA ILE A 14 12.56 13.28 -5.84
C ILE A 14 11.71 14.05 -6.85
N ASP A 15 10.88 13.36 -7.63
CA ASP A 15 9.91 14.01 -8.50
C ASP A 15 8.79 14.65 -7.67
N LYS A 16 8.97 15.93 -7.38
CA LYS A 16 8.05 16.73 -6.57
C LYS A 16 6.79 17.17 -7.30
N GLY A 17 6.48 16.57 -8.43
CA GLY A 17 5.27 16.90 -9.17
C GLY A 17 5.25 18.33 -9.69
N PHE A 18 6.35 18.85 -10.22
CA PHE A 18 6.41 20.21 -10.76
C PHE A 18 5.29 20.51 -11.77
N SER A 19 4.91 19.53 -12.58
CA SER A 19 3.76 19.65 -13.49
C SER A 19 2.47 19.95 -12.75
N LEU A 20 2.24 19.28 -11.61
CA LEU A 20 1.08 19.52 -10.76
C LEU A 20 1.10 20.90 -10.13
N LEU A 21 2.26 21.36 -9.65
CA LEU A 21 2.42 22.71 -9.08
C LEU A 21 2.19 23.79 -10.11
N PHE A 22 2.65 23.57 -11.34
CA PHE A 22 2.42 24.49 -12.45
C PHE A 22 0.93 24.58 -12.82
N ALA A 23 0.24 23.43 -12.92
CA ALA A 23 -1.20 23.38 -13.14
C ALA A 23 -1.97 24.06 -12.00
N ALA A 24 -1.58 23.81 -10.76
CA ALA A 24 -2.17 24.44 -9.59
C ALA A 24 -2.02 25.97 -9.61
N HIS A 25 -0.82 26.46 -9.97
CA HIS A 25 -0.58 27.91 -10.11
C HIS A 25 -1.49 28.54 -11.20
N SER A 26 -1.70 27.83 -12.29
CA SER A 26 -2.57 28.31 -13.36
C SER A 26 -4.04 28.34 -12.92
N LEU A 27 -4.51 27.30 -12.23
CA LEU A 27 -5.87 27.22 -11.70
C LEU A 27 -6.15 28.30 -10.64
N MET A 28 -5.16 28.65 -9.83
CA MET A 28 -5.29 29.67 -8.78
C MET A 28 -5.79 31.03 -9.34
N LYS A 29 -5.40 31.38 -10.58
CA LYS A 29 -5.77 32.65 -11.22
C LYS A 29 -7.25 32.74 -11.59
N SER A 30 -7.91 31.61 -11.80
CA SER A 30 -9.32 31.53 -12.19
C SER A 30 -10.23 30.97 -11.12
N SER A 31 -9.71 30.73 -9.92
CA SER A 31 -10.46 30.19 -8.80
C SER A 31 -11.06 31.26 -7.91
N GLU A 32 -12.16 30.91 -7.23
CA GLU A 32 -12.72 31.73 -6.16
C GLU A 32 -11.68 31.97 -5.06
N PRO A 33 -11.73 33.10 -4.32
CA PRO A 33 -10.69 33.49 -3.36
C PRO A 33 -10.33 32.43 -2.32
N GLU A 34 -11.34 31.71 -1.80
CA GLU A 34 -11.12 30.65 -0.81
C GLU A 34 -10.37 29.45 -1.41
N VAL A 35 -10.73 29.03 -2.64
CA VAL A 35 -10.06 27.94 -3.37
C VAL A 35 -8.65 28.37 -3.77
N ALA A 36 -8.48 29.61 -4.22
CA ALA A 36 -7.17 30.17 -4.56
C ALA A 36 -6.22 30.18 -3.34
N ASP A 37 -6.70 30.50 -2.15
CA ASP A 37 -5.90 30.46 -0.90
C ASP A 37 -5.49 29.01 -0.55
N GLN A 38 -6.38 28.05 -0.68
CA GLN A 38 -6.07 26.63 -0.49
C GLN A 38 -5.00 26.13 -1.49
N ILE A 39 -5.12 26.48 -2.77
CA ILE A 39 -4.13 26.17 -3.81
C ILE A 39 -2.79 26.83 -3.48
N LYS A 40 -2.76 28.09 -3.07
CA LYS A 40 -1.55 28.80 -2.65
C LYS A 40 -0.85 28.08 -1.49
N LYS A 41 -1.59 27.69 -0.48
CA LYS A 41 -1.06 26.91 0.65
C LYS A 41 -0.50 25.56 0.21
N MET A 42 -1.15 24.89 -0.74
CA MET A 42 -0.64 23.65 -1.34
C MET A 42 0.67 23.88 -2.10
N ILE A 43 0.76 24.90 -2.94
CA ILE A 43 1.95 25.26 -3.69
C ILE A 43 3.11 25.55 -2.72
N LEU A 44 2.90 26.39 -1.72
CA LEU A 44 3.91 26.74 -0.71
C LEU A 44 4.48 25.52 0.01
N ARG A 45 3.63 24.56 0.39
CA ARG A 45 4.07 23.31 1.05
C ARG A 45 4.92 22.42 0.17
N ASN A 46 4.63 22.39 -1.14
CA ASN A 46 5.30 21.48 -2.07
C ASN A 46 6.49 22.12 -2.80
N SER A 47 6.55 23.45 -2.87
CA SER A 47 7.63 24.19 -3.54
C SER A 47 8.75 24.63 -2.61
N SER A 48 8.50 24.80 -1.34
CA SER A 48 9.50 25.20 -0.35
C SER A 48 9.92 24.00 0.51
N PHE A 49 11.20 23.96 0.87
CA PHE A 49 11.67 23.11 1.96
C PHE A 49 11.20 23.64 3.33
N SER A 50 10.21 24.55 3.35
CA SER A 50 9.70 25.15 4.55
C SER A 50 8.89 24.15 5.36
N GLN A 51 9.08 24.20 6.67
CA GLN A 51 8.33 23.46 7.66
C GLN A 51 6.90 24.04 7.83
N VAL A 52 6.17 24.27 6.72
CA VAL A 52 4.76 24.65 6.82
C VAL A 52 4.00 23.43 7.36
N PRO A 53 3.37 23.54 8.54
CA PRO A 53 2.64 22.42 9.11
C PRO A 53 1.62 21.89 8.12
N ASN A 54 1.54 20.58 8.01
CA ASN A 54 0.57 19.94 7.13
C ASN A 54 -0.82 20.02 7.77
N SER A 55 -1.62 20.95 7.35
CA SER A 55 -2.97 21.17 7.86
C SER A 55 -4.03 20.24 7.27
N PHE A 56 -3.66 19.39 6.28
CA PHE A 56 -4.62 18.44 5.72
C PHE A 56 -4.58 17.14 6.51
N THR A 57 -5.54 16.96 7.38
CA THR A 57 -5.83 15.72 8.08
C THR A 57 -7.21 15.22 7.67
N GLY A 58 -7.47 13.95 7.91
CA GLY A 58 -8.75 13.30 7.65
C GLY A 58 -8.64 12.11 6.69
N ASN A 59 -9.79 11.62 6.32
CA ASN A 59 -9.92 10.48 5.40
C ASN A 59 -10.63 10.91 4.12
N LYS A 60 -10.18 10.38 2.98
CA LYS A 60 -10.82 10.62 1.68
C LYS A 60 -10.79 9.36 0.83
N HIS A 61 -11.98 8.92 0.44
CA HIS A 61 -12.14 7.91 -0.60
C HIS A 61 -12.33 8.58 -1.97
N PHE A 62 -11.51 8.20 -2.94
CA PHE A 62 -11.57 8.64 -4.33
C PHE A 62 -12.24 7.55 -5.15
N ARG A 63 -13.55 7.67 -5.30
CA ARG A 63 -14.41 6.67 -5.95
C ARG A 63 -13.99 6.35 -7.39
N GLU A 64 -13.61 7.37 -8.16
CA GLU A 64 -13.28 7.19 -9.59
C GLU A 64 -11.94 6.47 -9.81
N SER A 65 -11.13 6.30 -8.76
CA SER A 65 -9.84 5.61 -8.81
C SER A 65 -9.72 4.46 -7.83
N ASP A 66 -10.79 4.07 -7.13
CA ASP A 66 -10.80 3.03 -6.10
C ASP A 66 -9.64 3.19 -5.10
N TYR A 67 -9.44 4.41 -4.61
CA TYR A 67 -8.28 4.78 -3.79
C TYR A 67 -8.72 5.52 -2.53
N THR A 68 -8.16 5.14 -1.40
CA THR A 68 -8.41 5.82 -0.13
C THR A 68 -7.12 6.34 0.46
N VAL A 69 -7.16 7.57 0.96
CA VAL A 69 -6.06 8.18 1.70
C VAL A 69 -6.59 8.61 3.07
N HIS A 70 -5.83 8.30 4.08
CA HIS A 70 -6.04 8.77 5.45
C HIS A 70 -4.77 9.46 5.94
N ARG A 71 -4.94 10.64 6.55
CA ARG A 71 -3.83 11.42 7.06
C ARG A 71 -4.12 11.96 8.44
N THR A 72 -3.17 11.77 9.33
CA THR A 72 -3.12 12.39 10.66
C THR A 72 -1.97 13.39 10.71
N PRO A 73 -1.78 14.15 11.79
CA PRO A 73 -0.61 15.01 11.95
C PRO A 73 0.73 14.26 11.91
N THR A 74 0.75 12.98 12.30
CA THR A 74 1.98 12.19 12.51
C THR A 74 2.20 11.06 11.51
N TRP A 75 1.19 10.65 10.76
CA TRP A 75 1.31 9.56 9.79
C TRP A 75 0.29 9.67 8.65
N LEU A 76 0.54 8.91 7.60
CA LEU A 76 -0.34 8.77 6.46
C LEU A 76 -0.51 7.28 6.12
N ALA A 77 -1.72 6.89 5.74
CA ALA A 77 -1.98 5.60 5.12
C ALA A 77 -2.74 5.77 3.81
N SER A 78 -2.56 4.83 2.90
CA SER A 78 -3.35 4.76 1.69
C SER A 78 -3.66 3.32 1.32
N VAL A 79 -4.88 3.09 0.81
CA VAL A 79 -5.28 1.79 0.26
C VAL A 79 -5.57 1.95 -1.22
N ARG A 80 -4.89 1.14 -2.03
CA ARG A 80 -5.16 1.02 -3.45
C ARG A 80 -5.97 -0.25 -3.71
N MET A 81 -7.13 -0.07 -4.33
CA MET A 81 -8.06 -1.13 -4.68
C MET A 81 -8.28 -1.17 -6.19
N ALA A 82 -8.92 -2.21 -6.67
CA ALA A 82 -9.40 -2.34 -8.04
C ALA A 82 -10.81 -2.92 -8.05
N SER A 83 -11.57 -2.51 -9.03
CA SER A 83 -12.89 -3.06 -9.35
C SER A 83 -12.96 -3.42 -10.83
N GLU A 84 -14.10 -3.88 -11.31
CA GLU A 84 -14.34 -4.03 -12.76
C GLU A 84 -14.32 -2.68 -13.51
N ARG A 85 -14.49 -1.55 -12.80
CA ARG A 85 -14.46 -0.18 -13.38
C ARG A 85 -13.04 0.37 -13.49
N VAL A 86 -12.13 -0.04 -12.59
CA VAL A 86 -10.80 0.54 -12.44
C VAL A 86 -9.75 -0.54 -12.61
N ILE A 87 -8.90 -0.40 -13.62
CA ILE A 87 -7.77 -1.31 -13.83
C ILE A 87 -6.79 -1.19 -12.66
N GLY A 88 -6.43 -2.33 -12.08
CA GLY A 88 -5.58 -2.39 -10.90
C GLY A 88 -4.13 -2.01 -11.14
N THR A 89 -3.65 -2.19 -12.37
CA THR A 89 -2.25 -1.94 -12.74
C THR A 89 -2.13 -1.61 -14.22
N GLU A 90 -1.04 -0.97 -14.57
CA GLU A 90 -0.67 -0.64 -15.96
C GLU A 90 0.79 -1.05 -16.19
N LEU A 91 1.05 -1.62 -17.36
CA LEU A 91 2.39 -1.92 -17.86
C LEU A 91 2.55 -1.26 -19.23
N VAL A 92 3.37 -0.23 -19.30
CA VAL A 92 3.65 0.56 -20.52
C VAL A 92 5.16 0.82 -20.58
N ASN A 93 5.75 0.72 -21.78
CA ASN A 93 7.17 1.02 -22.00
C ASN A 93 8.12 0.25 -21.07
N GLU A 94 7.82 -1.01 -20.77
CA GLU A 94 8.59 -1.84 -19.83
C GLU A 94 8.62 -1.31 -18.38
N ASP A 95 7.76 -0.36 -18.04
CA ASP A 95 7.53 0.09 -16.67
C ASP A 95 6.62 -0.91 -15.94
N ASN A 96 6.95 -1.22 -14.68
CA ASN A 96 6.08 -2.00 -13.81
C ASN A 96 5.86 -3.46 -14.22
N LEU A 97 6.91 -4.15 -14.65
CA LEU A 97 6.84 -5.56 -15.10
C LEU A 97 6.34 -6.54 -14.02
N LYS A 98 6.42 -6.20 -12.73
CA LYS A 98 6.00 -7.04 -11.59
C LYS A 98 4.78 -6.51 -10.85
N GLY A 99 4.17 -5.41 -11.27
CA GLY A 99 3.12 -4.70 -10.52
C GLY A 99 1.71 -5.31 -10.57
N TYR A 100 1.55 -6.55 -11.03
CA TYR A 100 0.24 -7.20 -11.26
C TYR A 100 -0.72 -7.13 -10.05
N TYR A 101 -0.19 -7.22 -8.82
CA TYR A 101 -0.99 -7.25 -7.58
C TYR A 101 -1.11 -5.89 -6.87
N MET A 102 -0.64 -4.80 -7.48
CA MET A 102 -0.53 -3.50 -6.79
C MET A 102 -1.85 -2.86 -6.34
N ALA A 103 -2.98 -3.35 -6.82
CA ALA A 103 -4.30 -2.84 -6.44
C ALA A 103 -5.19 -3.91 -5.77
N ASP A 104 -4.63 -4.98 -5.27
CA ASP A 104 -5.38 -6.04 -4.57
C ASP A 104 -5.60 -5.70 -3.08
N GLY A 105 -5.86 -4.42 -2.79
CA GLY A 105 -5.97 -3.87 -1.45
C GLY A 105 -4.60 -3.54 -0.86
N ALA A 106 -3.69 -3.00 -1.66
CA ALA A 106 -2.38 -2.59 -1.19
C ALA A 106 -2.50 -1.43 -0.19
N LEU A 107 -2.04 -1.67 1.03
CA LEU A 107 -2.02 -0.71 2.14
C LEU A 107 -0.60 -0.23 2.39
N TYR A 108 -0.36 1.05 2.21
CA TYR A 108 0.92 1.69 2.53
C TYR A 108 0.76 2.61 3.72
N THR A 109 1.69 2.54 4.67
CA THR A 109 1.72 3.41 5.86
C THR A 109 3.05 4.15 5.95
N TYR A 110 2.98 5.45 6.24
CA TYR A 110 4.13 6.35 6.29
C TYR A 110 4.12 7.15 7.59
N VAL A 111 5.24 7.15 8.28
CA VAL A 111 5.51 7.99 9.46
C VAL A 111 6.44 9.13 9.08
N HIS A 112 7.49 8.84 8.32
CA HIS A 112 8.48 9.82 7.86
C HIS A 112 8.56 9.99 6.34
N GLY A 113 7.78 9.21 5.58
CA GLY A 113 7.64 9.32 4.11
C GLY A 113 8.66 8.51 3.30
N GLY A 114 9.71 7.99 3.91
CA GLY A 114 10.77 7.24 3.23
C GLY A 114 10.69 5.71 3.37
N GLU A 115 9.60 5.17 3.92
CA GLU A 115 9.46 3.75 4.27
C GLU A 115 9.62 2.81 3.08
N TYR A 116 9.17 3.23 1.91
CA TYR A 116 9.20 2.43 0.68
C TYR A 116 10.15 3.01 -0.40
N HIS A 117 11.01 3.97 -0.02
CA HIS A 117 11.94 4.59 -0.95
C HIS A 117 12.96 3.56 -1.47
N ASN A 118 13.04 3.38 -2.79
CA ASN A 118 13.97 2.46 -3.45
C ASN A 118 13.88 0.98 -3.02
N ILE A 119 12.75 0.52 -2.46
CA ILE A 119 12.60 -0.84 -1.93
C ILE A 119 12.32 -1.89 -3.01
N PHE A 120 11.80 -1.47 -4.16
CA PHE A 120 11.21 -2.34 -5.17
C PHE A 120 12.13 -3.45 -5.72
N PRO A 121 13.44 -3.29 -5.87
CA PRO A 121 14.34 -4.37 -6.25
C PRO A 121 14.30 -5.59 -5.32
N PHE A 122 14.01 -5.35 -4.05
CA PHE A 122 14.09 -6.35 -2.99
C PHE A 122 12.75 -6.99 -2.64
N TRP A 123 11.63 -6.43 -3.14
CA TRP A 123 10.29 -6.89 -2.78
C TRP A 123 10.01 -8.32 -3.25
N ASN A 124 9.38 -9.08 -2.39
CA ASN A 124 8.54 -10.17 -2.85
C ASN A 124 7.21 -9.55 -3.36
N TRP A 125 7.04 -9.51 -4.66
CA TRP A 125 5.90 -8.88 -5.33
C TRP A 125 4.56 -9.61 -5.13
N ARG A 126 4.57 -10.76 -4.45
CA ARG A 126 3.37 -11.42 -3.91
C ARG A 126 3.11 -11.06 -2.46
N ARG A 127 3.98 -10.25 -1.83
CA ARG A 127 3.85 -9.77 -0.45
C ARG A 127 3.84 -8.25 -0.36
N ILE A 128 3.28 -7.57 -1.38
CA ILE A 128 3.02 -6.13 -1.30
C ILE A 128 2.17 -5.87 -0.05
N PRO A 129 2.49 -4.87 0.79
CA PRO A 129 1.72 -4.60 2.01
C PRO A 129 0.21 -4.54 1.76
N GLY A 130 -0.57 -5.23 2.56
CA GLY A 130 -2.05 -5.25 2.50
C GLY A 130 -2.68 -6.25 1.54
N ILE A 131 -1.97 -6.78 0.53
CA ILE A 131 -2.61 -7.66 -0.49
C ILE A 131 -2.88 -9.06 0.04
N THR A 132 -3.88 -9.73 -0.57
CA THR A 132 -4.16 -11.17 -0.41
C THR A 132 -3.90 -11.88 -1.73
N THR A 133 -3.07 -12.93 -1.73
CA THR A 133 -2.66 -13.64 -2.95
C THR A 133 -2.15 -15.05 -2.64
N TYR A 134 -1.75 -15.78 -3.67
CA TYR A 134 -1.13 -17.10 -3.54
C TYR A 134 0.35 -17.02 -3.18
N GLU A 135 0.82 -17.89 -2.31
CA GLU A 135 2.24 -18.19 -2.15
C GLU A 135 2.71 -19.02 -3.35
N SER A 136 3.64 -18.50 -4.12
CA SER A 136 4.13 -19.18 -5.34
C SER A 136 5.49 -18.66 -5.77
N ASN A 137 6.31 -19.53 -6.32
CA ASN A 137 7.59 -19.19 -6.96
C ASN A 137 7.44 -18.95 -8.49
N ALA A 138 6.23 -19.11 -9.03
CA ALA A 138 5.98 -18.82 -10.44
C ALA A 138 6.24 -17.32 -10.75
N PRO A 139 6.62 -16.99 -11.97
CA PRO A 139 6.75 -15.58 -12.38
C PRO A 139 5.49 -14.78 -12.06
N ILE A 140 5.65 -13.49 -11.77
CA ILE A 140 4.51 -12.58 -11.62
C ILE A 140 3.79 -12.49 -12.97
N PRO A 141 2.45 -12.60 -13.02
CA PRO A 141 1.72 -12.49 -14.27
C PRO A 141 1.96 -11.14 -14.95
N ASN A 142 2.08 -11.16 -16.27
CA ASN A 142 2.20 -9.93 -17.06
C ASN A 142 0.79 -9.35 -17.29
N PRO A 143 0.51 -8.11 -16.85
CA PRO A 143 -0.83 -7.53 -16.96
C PRO A 143 -1.29 -7.29 -18.40
N ASN A 144 -0.37 -7.24 -19.38
CA ASN A 144 -0.74 -7.10 -20.79
C ASN A 144 -1.09 -8.46 -21.45
N LYS A 145 -0.79 -9.58 -20.79
CA LYS A 145 -1.03 -10.95 -21.28
C LYS A 145 -2.02 -11.72 -20.43
N THR A 146 -2.32 -11.21 -19.26
CA THR A 146 -3.20 -11.86 -18.27
C THR A 146 -4.21 -10.81 -17.80
N ASP A 147 -5.47 -11.23 -17.61
CA ASP A 147 -6.49 -10.31 -17.08
C ASP A 147 -6.07 -9.74 -15.72
N ALA A 148 -5.87 -8.44 -15.69
CA ALA A 148 -5.45 -7.69 -14.50
C ALA A 148 -6.65 -7.04 -13.78
N ARG A 149 -7.89 -7.30 -14.20
CA ARG A 149 -9.08 -6.74 -13.58
C ARG A 149 -9.48 -7.52 -12.34
N ASN A 150 -10.09 -6.82 -11.42
CA ASN A 150 -10.87 -7.44 -10.36
C ASN A 150 -12.31 -7.62 -10.86
N HIS A 151 -12.85 -8.85 -10.81
CA HIS A 151 -14.18 -9.19 -11.28
C HIS A 151 -15.25 -8.96 -10.21
N SER A 152 -15.21 -7.80 -9.57
CA SER A 152 -16.21 -7.34 -8.61
C SER A 152 -16.43 -5.84 -8.75
N SER A 153 -17.69 -5.42 -8.73
CA SER A 153 -18.08 -4.01 -8.63
C SER A 153 -18.03 -3.50 -7.19
N TYR A 154 -17.89 -4.40 -6.20
CA TYR A 154 -17.96 -4.03 -4.80
C TYR A 154 -16.62 -3.43 -4.32
N VAL A 155 -16.47 -2.14 -4.53
CA VAL A 155 -15.41 -1.30 -3.98
C VAL A 155 -16.02 0.04 -3.59
N GLY A 156 -15.71 0.50 -2.38
CA GLY A 156 -16.23 1.78 -1.92
C GLY A 156 -15.67 2.19 -0.57
N GLY A 157 -16.02 3.40 -0.18
CA GLY A 157 -15.65 3.94 1.13
C GLY A 157 -16.52 5.12 1.52
N THR A 158 -16.56 5.39 2.80
CA THR A 158 -17.23 6.55 3.38
C THR A 158 -16.39 7.14 4.50
N THR A 159 -16.64 8.41 4.78
CA THR A 159 -15.89 9.17 5.79
C THR A 159 -16.84 9.87 6.72
N TYR A 160 -16.54 9.86 7.99
CA TYR A 160 -17.20 10.67 9.01
C TYR A 160 -16.14 11.34 9.88
N GLN A 161 -16.12 12.67 9.86
CA GLN A 161 -15.05 13.48 10.48
C GLN A 161 -13.65 13.02 10.00
N ASN A 162 -12.75 12.66 10.92
CA ASN A 162 -11.41 12.14 10.60
C ASN A 162 -11.36 10.61 10.40
N THR A 163 -12.45 9.90 10.68
CA THR A 163 -12.53 8.45 10.56
C THR A 163 -13.06 8.05 9.20
N GLY A 164 -12.56 6.98 8.63
CA GLY A 164 -13.05 6.45 7.37
C GLY A 164 -13.16 4.94 7.39
N ILE A 165 -14.07 4.42 6.58
CA ILE A 165 -14.16 2.99 6.27
C ILE A 165 -14.07 2.81 4.77
N THR A 166 -13.32 1.79 4.35
CA THR A 166 -13.22 1.43 2.94
C THR A 166 -13.23 -0.08 2.81
N ALA A 167 -13.85 -0.59 1.77
CA ALA A 167 -13.99 -2.03 1.55
C ALA A 167 -13.89 -2.39 0.09
N MET A 168 -13.43 -3.62 -0.18
CA MET A 168 -13.45 -4.22 -1.51
C MET A 168 -13.74 -5.72 -1.41
N GLN A 169 -14.36 -6.26 -2.45
CA GLN A 169 -14.32 -7.67 -2.73
C GLN A 169 -13.24 -7.94 -3.77
N LEU A 170 -12.22 -8.69 -3.40
CA LEU A 170 -11.25 -9.26 -4.32
C LEU A 170 -11.86 -10.50 -4.97
N LYS A 171 -11.91 -10.53 -6.30
CA LYS A 171 -12.40 -11.65 -7.08
C LYS A 171 -11.62 -11.78 -8.38
N ARG A 172 -10.54 -12.55 -8.34
CA ARG A 172 -9.68 -12.79 -9.51
C ARG A 172 -8.79 -14.02 -9.33
N ASN A 173 -8.41 -14.65 -10.43
CA ASN A 173 -7.54 -15.83 -10.44
C ASN A 173 -8.05 -16.95 -9.53
N LYS A 174 -9.38 -17.17 -9.47
CA LYS A 174 -10.05 -18.14 -8.59
C LYS A 174 -9.84 -17.88 -7.09
N LEU A 175 -9.35 -16.72 -6.71
CA LEU A 175 -9.23 -16.25 -5.34
C LEU A 175 -10.34 -15.25 -5.05
N GLU A 176 -11.05 -15.46 -3.95
CA GLU A 176 -12.03 -14.52 -3.43
C GLU A 176 -11.68 -14.13 -1.99
N ALA A 177 -11.90 -12.86 -1.66
CA ALA A 177 -11.76 -12.32 -0.32
C ALA A 177 -12.55 -11.01 -0.17
N ASN A 178 -13.26 -10.85 0.95
CA ASN A 178 -13.81 -9.55 1.34
C ASN A 178 -12.79 -8.86 2.23
N LYS A 179 -12.45 -7.62 1.93
CA LYS A 179 -11.43 -6.85 2.66
C LYS A 179 -12.01 -5.51 3.10
N THR A 180 -11.72 -5.13 4.34
CA THR A 180 -12.20 -3.87 4.93
C THR A 180 -11.10 -3.21 5.76
N TRP A 181 -11.00 -1.91 5.66
CA TRP A 181 -10.10 -1.07 6.45
C TRP A 181 -10.90 0.02 7.15
N ILE A 182 -10.69 0.17 8.46
CA ILE A 182 -11.22 1.27 9.25
C ILE A 182 -10.05 2.12 9.71
N PHE A 183 -10.08 3.39 9.35
CA PHE A 183 -9.05 4.38 9.65
C PHE A 183 -9.50 5.25 10.80
N THR A 184 -8.64 5.39 11.79
CA THR A 184 -8.82 6.27 12.95
C THR A 184 -7.60 7.15 13.13
N ASP A 185 -7.59 8.05 14.08
CA ASP A 185 -6.40 8.88 14.35
C ASP A 185 -5.18 8.08 14.84
N ASN A 186 -5.39 6.87 15.40
CA ASN A 186 -4.33 6.09 16.06
C ASN A 186 -3.94 4.80 15.33
N TYR A 187 -4.82 4.23 14.49
CA TYR A 187 -4.58 2.95 13.84
C TYR A 187 -5.41 2.76 12.57
N VAL A 188 -5.01 1.78 11.80
CA VAL A 188 -5.83 1.17 10.75
C VAL A 188 -6.23 -0.23 11.21
N LEU A 189 -7.52 -0.48 11.39
CA LEU A 189 -8.06 -1.83 11.61
C LEU A 189 -8.29 -2.49 10.24
N CYS A 190 -7.64 -3.61 10.03
CA CYS A 190 -7.66 -4.36 8.79
C CYS A 190 -8.38 -5.69 9.00
N MET A 191 -9.39 -5.95 8.19
CA MET A 191 -10.20 -7.16 8.28
C MET A 191 -10.31 -7.85 6.93
N GLY A 192 -10.30 -9.17 6.96
CA GLY A 192 -10.58 -10.01 5.82
C GLY A 192 -11.48 -11.16 6.17
N SER A 193 -12.42 -11.49 5.29
CA SER A 193 -13.33 -12.62 5.46
C SER A 193 -13.62 -13.31 4.13
N ASN A 194 -14.19 -14.50 4.20
CA ASN A 194 -14.51 -15.29 3.02
C ASN A 194 -13.29 -15.49 2.09
N ILE A 195 -12.12 -15.72 2.71
CA ILE A 195 -10.87 -15.92 1.96
C ILE A 195 -10.80 -17.37 1.55
N HIS A 196 -10.96 -17.63 0.28
CA HIS A 196 -10.92 -19.00 -0.28
C HIS A 196 -10.47 -18.97 -1.74
N ALA A 197 -10.08 -20.11 -2.24
CA ALA A 197 -9.69 -20.28 -3.62
C ALA A 197 -9.97 -21.69 -4.12
N ASP A 198 -10.32 -21.81 -5.39
CA ASP A 198 -10.32 -23.09 -6.11
C ASP A 198 -8.87 -23.42 -6.56
N SER A 199 -8.04 -23.75 -5.57
CA SER A 199 -6.61 -24.04 -5.78
C SER A 199 -6.00 -24.77 -4.58
N THR A 200 -5.00 -25.61 -4.82
CA THR A 200 -4.20 -26.24 -3.76
C THR A 200 -3.10 -25.34 -3.21
N ALA A 201 -2.85 -24.17 -3.82
CA ALA A 201 -1.85 -23.23 -3.38
C ALA A 201 -2.22 -22.59 -2.04
N THR A 202 -1.22 -22.28 -1.23
CA THR A 202 -1.43 -21.54 0.03
C THR A 202 -1.81 -20.10 -0.26
N ILE A 203 -2.88 -19.62 0.37
CA ILE A 203 -3.26 -18.21 0.33
C ILE A 203 -2.57 -17.51 1.49
N MET A 204 -2.08 -16.29 1.22
CA MET A 204 -1.50 -15.43 2.24
C MET A 204 -2.03 -14.00 2.12
N THR A 205 -2.09 -13.28 3.25
CA THR A 205 -2.31 -11.84 3.30
C THR A 205 -1.06 -11.17 3.86
N SER A 206 -0.45 -10.30 3.09
CA SER A 206 0.68 -9.49 3.57
C SER A 206 0.17 -8.37 4.47
N ILE A 207 0.83 -8.17 5.59
CA ILE A 207 0.57 -7.03 6.48
C ILE A 207 1.51 -5.90 6.11
N ASP A 208 2.83 -6.18 6.10
CA ASP A 208 3.84 -5.20 5.70
C ASP A 208 5.10 -5.85 5.13
N GLN A 209 5.82 -5.10 4.32
CA GLN A 209 7.14 -5.44 3.81
C GLN A 209 7.93 -4.16 3.57
N ARG A 210 8.97 -3.92 4.37
CA ARG A 210 9.81 -2.72 4.33
C ARG A 210 11.27 -3.03 4.64
N PHE A 211 12.17 -2.05 4.48
CA PHE A 211 13.55 -2.22 4.90
C PHE A 211 13.64 -2.54 6.39
N SER A 212 14.52 -3.49 6.74
CA SER A 212 14.80 -3.80 8.14
C SER A 212 15.66 -2.70 8.75
N LYS A 213 15.04 -1.82 9.52
CA LYS A 213 15.69 -0.76 10.28
C LYS A 213 15.61 -1.05 11.77
N GLY A 214 16.77 -1.13 12.41
CA GLY A 214 16.83 -1.40 13.84
C GLY A 214 16.37 -2.82 14.22
N LYS A 215 15.97 -2.98 15.49
CA LYS A 215 15.54 -4.25 16.05
C LYS A 215 14.05 -4.49 15.77
N VAL A 216 13.72 -5.67 15.30
CA VAL A 216 12.33 -6.16 15.28
C VAL A 216 12.03 -6.71 16.68
N TRP A 217 10.96 -6.24 17.28
CA TRP A 217 10.41 -6.82 18.50
C TRP A 217 9.16 -7.62 18.16
N SER A 218 8.99 -8.79 18.76
CA SER A 218 7.79 -9.62 18.57
C SER A 218 7.49 -10.39 19.83
N ASP A 219 6.21 -10.43 20.20
CA ASP A 219 5.66 -11.26 21.25
C ASP A 219 4.76 -12.32 20.59
N ASP A 220 5.33 -13.51 20.42
CA ASP A 220 4.69 -14.71 19.86
C ASP A 220 3.91 -14.45 18.53
N ASN A 221 4.46 -13.57 17.69
CA ASN A 221 3.83 -13.11 16.44
C ASN A 221 2.40 -12.54 16.59
N LYS A 222 2.00 -12.17 17.80
CA LYS A 222 0.72 -11.49 18.06
C LYS A 222 0.87 -9.98 18.17
N ARG A 223 1.96 -9.52 18.78
CA ARG A 223 2.34 -8.12 18.83
C ARG A 223 3.73 -7.98 18.20
N ILE A 224 3.84 -7.21 17.17
CA ILE A 224 5.07 -7.00 16.43
C ILE A 224 5.33 -5.51 16.34
N PHE A 225 6.59 -5.09 16.52
CA PHE A 225 7.00 -3.72 16.34
C PHE A 225 8.24 -3.63 15.45
N HIS A 226 8.21 -2.70 14.51
CA HIS A 226 9.34 -2.41 13.65
C HIS A 226 9.23 -0.98 13.08
N ASP A 227 10.32 -0.23 13.10
CA ASP A 227 10.46 1.10 12.48
C ASP A 227 9.26 2.03 12.77
N ASN A 228 9.01 2.32 14.06
CA ASN A 228 7.90 3.15 14.56
C ASN A 228 6.49 2.69 14.14
N THR A 229 6.34 1.43 13.81
CA THR A 229 5.03 0.86 13.47
C THR A 229 4.78 -0.41 14.29
N GLY A 230 3.64 -0.46 14.94
CA GLY A 230 3.14 -1.64 15.64
C GLY A 230 2.14 -2.42 14.78
N TYR A 231 2.13 -3.73 14.97
CA TYR A 231 1.14 -4.64 14.36
C TYR A 231 0.58 -5.52 15.48
N ILE A 232 -0.75 -5.57 15.62
CA ILE A 232 -1.42 -6.42 16.61
C ILE A 232 -2.34 -7.38 15.86
N ILE A 233 -2.08 -8.67 16.00
CA ILE A 233 -2.85 -9.73 15.37
C ILE A 233 -3.96 -10.15 16.33
N LEU A 234 -5.19 -9.79 16.02
CA LEU A 234 -6.36 -10.11 16.82
C LEU A 234 -6.96 -11.47 16.43
N GLN A 235 -6.92 -11.79 15.13
CA GLN A 235 -7.39 -13.06 14.59
C GLN A 235 -6.60 -13.42 13.32
N ALA A 236 -6.05 -14.63 13.28
CA ALA A 236 -5.44 -15.21 12.09
C ALA A 236 -5.23 -16.72 12.29
N ASP A 237 -5.10 -17.48 11.20
CA ASP A 237 -4.73 -18.89 11.28
C ASP A 237 -3.24 -19.02 11.65
N THR A 238 -2.36 -18.32 10.95
CA THR A 238 -0.91 -18.28 11.24
C THR A 238 -0.34 -16.94 10.87
N CYS A 239 0.45 -16.34 11.77
CA CYS A 239 1.23 -15.14 11.50
C CYS A 239 2.72 -15.46 11.41
N ILE A 240 3.39 -14.92 10.41
CA ILE A 240 4.82 -15.11 10.17
C ILE A 240 5.51 -13.76 10.11
N THR A 241 6.56 -13.63 10.91
CA THR A 241 7.47 -12.48 10.89
C THR A 241 8.83 -12.94 10.39
N LEU A 242 9.37 -12.24 9.40
CA LEU A 242 10.66 -12.56 8.79
C LEU A 242 11.56 -11.32 8.74
N THR A 243 12.85 -11.57 8.89
CA THR A 243 13.90 -10.62 8.54
C THR A 243 14.93 -11.36 7.70
N GLU A 244 15.10 -10.95 6.46
CA GLU A 244 15.91 -11.71 5.49
C GLU A 244 16.75 -10.79 4.60
N ASN A 245 17.94 -11.27 4.22
CA ASN A 245 18.76 -10.60 3.22
C ASN A 245 18.16 -10.85 1.84
N LYS A 246 18.08 -9.81 1.03
CA LYS A 246 17.55 -9.86 -0.33
C LYS A 246 18.56 -9.29 -1.30
N GLU A 247 18.61 -9.90 -2.47
CA GLU A 247 19.25 -9.38 -3.65
C GLU A 247 18.19 -9.06 -4.71
N GLY A 248 18.44 -8.06 -5.52
CA GLY A 248 17.53 -7.66 -6.58
C GLY A 248 18.10 -6.56 -7.45
N GLN A 249 17.43 -6.26 -8.53
CA GLN A 249 17.86 -5.23 -9.48
C GLN A 249 16.67 -4.47 -10.05
N TRP A 250 16.89 -3.21 -10.40
CA TRP A 250 15.85 -2.37 -10.99
C TRP A 250 15.35 -2.91 -12.33
N LYS A 251 16.23 -3.51 -13.11
CA LYS A 251 15.89 -4.09 -14.43
C LYS A 251 14.77 -5.13 -14.38
N ASP A 252 14.59 -5.82 -13.26
CA ASP A 252 13.62 -6.91 -13.15
C ASP A 252 12.16 -6.46 -13.28
N PHE A 253 11.89 -5.16 -13.08
CA PHE A 253 10.55 -4.60 -13.19
C PHE A 253 10.50 -3.23 -13.90
N MET A 254 11.66 -2.71 -14.28
CA MET A 254 11.85 -1.48 -15.04
C MET A 254 12.86 -1.74 -16.15
N GLY A 255 12.41 -2.13 -17.33
CA GLY A 255 13.25 -2.63 -18.42
C GLY A 255 14.34 -1.67 -18.91
N MET A 256 14.13 -0.36 -18.69
CA MET A 256 15.07 0.69 -19.08
C MET A 256 16.38 0.73 -18.27
N TYR A 257 16.41 0.10 -17.08
CA TYR A 257 17.61 0.13 -16.24
C TYR A 257 18.64 -0.92 -16.67
N LYS A 258 19.91 -0.60 -16.43
CA LYS A 258 21.00 -1.57 -16.60
C LYS A 258 20.96 -2.61 -15.50
N PRO A 259 21.45 -3.84 -15.77
CA PRO A 259 21.62 -4.86 -14.73
C PRO A 259 22.61 -4.38 -13.67
N GLU A 260 22.15 -4.30 -12.43
CA GLU A 260 22.95 -3.95 -11.26
C GLU A 260 22.39 -4.70 -10.06
N ILE A 261 23.15 -5.64 -9.51
CA ILE A 261 22.72 -6.41 -8.34
C ILE A 261 22.90 -5.55 -7.09
N LEU A 262 21.80 -5.28 -6.43
CA LEU A 262 21.74 -4.56 -5.18
C LEU A 262 21.43 -5.55 -4.04
N LYS A 263 21.89 -5.24 -2.84
CA LYS A 263 21.66 -6.05 -1.63
C LYS A 263 21.03 -5.20 -0.54
N SER A 264 20.09 -5.78 0.17
CA SER A 264 19.48 -5.14 1.33
C SER A 264 18.88 -6.17 2.28
N LYS A 265 18.42 -5.70 3.44
CA LYS A 265 17.74 -6.52 4.44
C LYS A 265 16.29 -6.05 4.57
N LEU A 266 15.34 -6.96 4.43
CA LEU A 266 13.93 -6.68 4.55
C LEU A 266 13.34 -7.29 5.82
N PHE A 267 12.42 -6.54 6.41
CA PHE A 267 11.43 -7.01 7.35
C PHE A 267 10.13 -7.29 6.59
N SER A 268 9.44 -8.38 6.92
CA SER A 268 8.09 -8.66 6.45
C SER A 268 7.26 -9.36 7.50
N VAL A 269 5.97 -9.05 7.53
CA VAL A 269 4.98 -9.73 8.34
C VAL A 269 3.76 -10.07 7.48
N TYR A 270 3.30 -11.31 7.55
CA TYR A 270 2.18 -11.80 6.74
C TYR A 270 1.46 -12.97 7.41
N LEU A 271 0.21 -13.19 6.99
CA LEU A 271 -0.65 -14.26 7.45
C LEU A 271 -0.70 -15.36 6.40
N LYS A 272 -0.65 -16.62 6.83
CA LYS A 272 -1.00 -17.80 6.01
C LYS A 272 -2.38 -18.27 6.41
N HIS A 273 -3.21 -18.54 5.42
CA HIS A 273 -4.58 -18.94 5.61
C HIS A 273 -4.74 -20.45 5.48
N ARG A 274 -5.70 -21.01 6.25
CA ARG A 274 -6.13 -22.41 6.14
C ARG A 274 -6.72 -22.69 4.75
N LYS A 275 -6.80 -23.95 4.38
CA LYS A 275 -7.29 -24.38 3.05
C LYS A 275 -8.60 -25.15 3.11
N ASP A 276 -8.95 -25.67 4.27
CA ASP A 276 -10.07 -26.56 4.50
C ASP A 276 -11.43 -25.85 4.65
N ALA A 277 -11.40 -24.54 4.90
CA ALA A 277 -12.57 -23.69 5.00
C ALA A 277 -12.23 -22.26 4.64
N PRO A 278 -13.22 -21.41 4.31
CA PRO A 278 -12.98 -19.98 4.11
C PRO A 278 -12.33 -19.37 5.35
N ALA A 279 -11.21 -18.68 5.14
CA ALA A 279 -10.43 -18.06 6.20
C ALA A 279 -10.87 -16.62 6.48
N SER A 280 -10.41 -16.09 7.61
CA SER A 280 -10.61 -14.70 8.01
C SER A 280 -9.42 -14.19 8.80
N TYR A 281 -9.26 -12.87 8.86
CA TYR A 281 -8.26 -12.22 9.70
C TYR A 281 -8.76 -10.90 10.25
N VAL A 282 -8.19 -10.51 11.38
CA VAL A 282 -8.32 -9.16 11.96
C VAL A 282 -6.96 -8.75 12.53
N TYR A 283 -6.44 -7.62 12.10
CA TYR A 283 -5.23 -7.03 12.67
C TYR A 283 -5.30 -5.52 12.69
N LEU A 284 -4.49 -4.92 13.57
CA LEU A 284 -4.25 -3.49 13.66
C LEU A 284 -2.87 -3.15 13.12
N THR A 285 -2.78 -2.07 12.35
CA THR A 285 -1.52 -1.38 12.08
C THR A 285 -1.54 -0.04 12.82
N LEU A 286 -0.53 0.20 13.65
CA LEU A 286 -0.39 1.38 14.51
C LEU A 286 0.86 2.16 14.06
N PRO A 287 0.75 3.07 13.09
CA PRO A 287 1.86 3.93 12.67
C PRO A 287 2.18 4.96 13.75
N ALA A 288 3.42 5.44 13.78
CA ALA A 288 3.92 6.40 14.76
C ALA A 288 3.84 5.93 16.22
N LEU A 289 3.88 4.60 16.44
CA LEU A 289 3.92 4.01 17.76
C LEU A 289 5.35 4.08 18.33
N SER A 290 5.46 4.41 19.61
CA SER A 290 6.72 4.32 20.34
C SER A 290 6.84 2.97 21.08
N LEU A 291 8.02 2.40 21.13
CA LEU A 291 8.34 1.17 21.91
C LEU A 291 7.93 1.25 23.38
N ILE A 292 7.83 2.45 23.94
CA ILE A 292 7.44 2.66 25.35
C ILE A 292 5.95 2.32 25.56
N HIS A 293 5.15 2.21 24.49
CA HIS A 293 3.70 1.98 24.54
C HIS A 293 3.30 0.54 24.15
N ILE A 294 4.28 -0.35 23.95
CA ILE A 294 4.07 -1.78 23.69
C ILE A 294 4.33 -2.61 24.93
#